data_b4755d1102e9a280b5b9457b36a21453
#
_entry.id   b4755d1102e9a280b5b9457b36a21453
#
_cell.length_a   1.000
_cell.length_b   1.000
_cell.length_c   1.000
_cell.angle_alpha   90.00
_cell.angle_beta   90.00
_cell.angle_gamma   90.00
#
_symmetry.space_group_name_H-M   'P 1'
#
loop_
_entity.id
_entity.type
_entity.pdbx_description
1 polymer ?
#
loop_
_entity_poly.entity_id
_entity_poly.type
_entity_poly.pdbx_seq_one_letter_code
_entity_poly.pdbx_strand_id
1 'polypeptide(L)'
;MVFNSAKQSDAGFQAGRTTPSGGLGGEAPDPWGVRRAENLLTTLEGILSARVVTTPLGEVSEVHILAHSGLAPKQLVRNIESALLAQLGLRVDHRKISIAQTADVKPIEALDKDAVRSKALHRAILFEDLSVAPGKRAHRIALSVSLSFMGRTETAEEESSDTPRSRVEAAARATVTVLDRLLEDSSVALEGAKIVPAFDREFVFVAVQGLGGRESLVLTGSAQIKESAERAAVFAVLDATNRWTELRRPR
;
A
#
# COMPACT_ATOMS: atom_id res chain seq x y z
N MET A 1 61.50 -3.07 -38.57
CA MET A 1 61.66 -1.66 -38.96
C MET A 1 60.91 -0.85 -37.95
N VAL A 2 61.54 -0.39 -36.86
CA VAL A 2 62.28 0.89 -36.84
C VAL A 2 61.28 2.05 -37.06
N PHE A 3 61.03 2.96 -36.21
CA PHE A 3 61.66 3.86 -35.27
C PHE A 3 60.56 4.64 -34.57
N ASN A 4 60.57 4.82 -33.30
CA ASN A 4 61.25 5.87 -32.51
C ASN A 4 60.47 7.19 -32.51
N SER A 5 60.20 7.85 -31.48
CA SER A 5 60.92 8.34 -30.36
C SER A 5 60.29 9.66 -29.89
N ALA A 6 60.02 9.74 -28.62
CA ALA A 6 60.40 10.81 -27.69
C ALA A 6 59.88 12.24 -27.95
N LYS A 7 59.37 12.97 -26.94
CA LYS A 7 60.03 13.55 -25.78
C LYS A 7 59.04 14.44 -25.03
N GLN A 8 58.85 14.24 -23.75
CA GLN A 8 59.23 15.11 -22.64
C GLN A 8 58.78 16.58 -22.69
N SER A 9 58.03 16.97 -21.74
CA SER A 9 58.40 17.80 -20.58
C SER A 9 57.18 18.18 -19.77
N ASP A 10 57.14 17.81 -18.53
CA ASP A 10 57.29 18.59 -17.31
C ASP A 10 56.31 19.73 -17.11
N ALA A 11 55.54 19.63 -16.09
CA ALA A 11 55.50 20.51 -14.92
C ALA A 11 54.29 20.17 -14.06
N GLY A 12 54.61 19.79 -12.85
CA GLY A 12 53.74 19.47 -11.76
C GLY A 12 52.86 20.64 -11.30
N PHE A 13 51.74 20.23 -10.78
CA PHE A 13 51.13 20.96 -9.70
C PHE A 13 50.31 19.97 -8.83
N GLN A 14 50.87 19.64 -7.70
CA GLN A 14 50.12 19.02 -6.59
C GLN A 14 49.14 20.03 -6.02
N ALA A 15 47.90 19.66 -5.96
CA ALA A 15 46.98 20.19 -4.94
C ALA A 15 45.96 19.11 -4.63
N GLY A 16 46.19 18.44 -3.52
CA GLY A 16 45.18 17.61 -2.87
C GLY A 16 43.92 18.43 -2.58
N ARG A 17 42.82 17.95 -3.05
CA ARG A 17 41.48 18.30 -2.51
C ARG A 17 40.77 17.03 -2.16
N THR A 18 40.88 16.68 -0.90
CA THR A 18 39.92 15.87 -0.18
C THR A 18 38.57 16.52 -0.38
N THR A 19 37.68 15.86 -1.11
CA THR A 19 36.26 16.17 -1.10
C THR A 19 35.70 15.66 0.22
N PRO A 20 35.18 16.53 1.08
CA PRO A 20 34.37 16.05 2.21
C PRO A 20 33.05 15.52 1.60
N SER A 21 32.75 14.29 1.89
CA SER A 21 31.43 13.70 1.75
C SER A 21 30.46 14.53 2.59
N GLY A 22 29.88 15.54 1.98
CA GLY A 22 28.84 16.38 2.57
C GLY A 22 27.51 15.65 2.50
N GLY A 23 27.01 15.28 3.66
CA GLY A 23 25.64 14.80 3.81
C GLY A 23 24.64 15.78 3.17
N LEU A 24 23.80 15.26 2.30
CA LEU A 24 22.61 15.97 1.78
C LEU A 24 21.57 16.07 2.87
N GLY A 25 21.68 17.07 3.71
CA GLY A 25 20.73 17.50 4.71
C GLY A 25 20.82 19.02 4.88
N GLY A 26 20.88 19.74 3.77
CA GLY A 26 20.77 21.21 3.78
C GLY A 26 19.36 21.59 4.19
N GLU A 27 19.15 21.84 5.47
CA GLU A 27 17.96 22.50 5.99
C GLU A 27 17.80 23.84 5.27
N ALA A 28 16.71 24.01 4.52
CA ALA A 28 16.46 25.24 3.78
C ALA A 28 16.45 26.42 4.77
N PRO A 29 17.02 27.58 4.43
CA PRO A 29 17.12 28.72 5.32
C PRO A 29 15.73 29.07 5.87
N ASP A 30 15.62 29.19 7.20
CA ASP A 30 14.42 29.60 7.93
C ASP A 30 14.62 31.02 8.50
N PRO A 31 14.64 32.06 7.64
CA PRO A 31 15.02 33.42 8.02
C PRO A 31 14.11 34.05 9.07
N TRP A 32 12.89 33.50 9.21
CA TRP A 32 11.87 34.01 10.13
C TRP A 32 11.52 33.05 11.24
N GLY A 33 12.24 31.92 11.38
CA GLY A 33 11.96 30.90 12.41
C GLY A 33 10.61 30.20 12.25
N VAL A 34 10.02 30.21 11.06
CA VAL A 34 8.70 29.63 10.76
C VAL A 34 8.72 28.13 11.04
N ARG A 35 9.70 27.39 10.53
CA ARG A 35 9.83 25.95 10.76
C ARG A 35 10.02 25.62 12.23
N ARG A 36 10.80 26.45 12.92
CA ARG A 36 11.03 26.27 14.35
C ARG A 36 9.74 26.46 15.14
N ALA A 37 8.91 27.42 14.75
CA ALA A 37 7.58 27.64 15.34
C ALA A 37 6.62 26.48 15.01
N GLU A 38 6.55 26.03 13.76
CA GLU A 38 5.74 24.89 13.34
C GLU A 38 6.14 23.60 14.08
N ASN A 39 7.44 23.33 14.18
CA ASN A 39 7.95 22.18 14.91
C ASN A 39 7.62 22.24 16.41
N LEU A 40 7.78 23.41 17.03
CA LEU A 40 7.38 23.62 18.42
C LEU A 40 5.91 23.32 18.64
N LEU A 41 5.04 23.86 17.78
CA LEU A 41 3.60 23.66 17.89
C LEU A 41 3.18 22.22 17.74
N THR A 42 3.84 21.44 16.86
CA THR A 42 3.55 20.01 16.69
C THR A 42 3.99 19.15 17.87
N THR A 43 4.83 19.65 18.80
CA THR A 43 5.16 18.95 20.04
C THR A 43 4.11 19.10 21.13
N LEU A 44 3.16 20.02 20.98
CA LEU A 44 2.10 20.24 21.95
C LEU A 44 1.05 19.12 21.86
N GLU A 45 0.58 18.67 23.01
CA GLU A 45 -0.43 17.63 23.10
C GLU A 45 -1.71 17.99 22.32
N GLY A 46 -2.18 17.06 21.50
CA GLY A 46 -3.39 17.20 20.71
C GLY A 46 -3.22 17.97 19.39
N ILE A 47 -2.04 18.46 19.05
CA ILE A 47 -1.76 19.11 17.75
C ILE A 47 -1.18 18.08 16.78
N LEU A 48 -1.81 17.96 15.62
CA LEU A 48 -1.43 17.05 14.53
C LEU A 48 -0.52 17.73 13.52
N SER A 49 -0.83 18.95 13.16
CA SER A 49 0.00 19.76 12.29
C SER A 49 -0.19 21.26 12.57
N ALA A 50 0.83 22.02 12.28
CA ALA A 50 0.83 23.47 12.42
C ALA A 50 1.42 24.11 11.15
N ARG A 51 0.83 25.22 10.73
CA ARG A 51 1.31 26.06 9.64
C ARG A 51 1.34 27.50 10.11
N VAL A 52 2.50 28.14 10.00
CA VAL A 52 2.69 29.54 10.35
C VAL A 52 2.92 30.36 9.09
N VAL A 53 2.10 31.37 8.89
CA VAL A 53 2.21 32.30 7.76
C VAL A 53 2.77 33.61 8.27
N THR A 54 3.80 34.14 7.60
CA THR A 54 4.45 35.39 7.95
C THR A 54 4.26 36.43 6.86
N THR A 55 4.24 37.69 7.25
CA THR A 55 4.35 38.81 6.32
C THR A 55 5.76 38.89 5.72
N PRO A 56 5.98 39.62 4.63
CA PRO A 56 7.33 39.85 4.09
C PRO A 56 8.31 40.53 5.07
N LEU A 57 7.81 41.12 6.14
CA LEU A 57 8.61 41.71 7.21
C LEU A 57 8.92 40.72 8.35
N GLY A 58 8.46 39.45 8.25
CA GLY A 58 8.70 38.43 9.24
C GLY A 58 7.74 38.39 10.42
N GLU A 59 6.71 39.21 10.43
CA GLU A 59 5.68 39.16 11.46
C GLU A 59 4.68 38.04 11.20
N VAL A 60 4.24 37.32 12.25
CA VAL A 60 3.22 36.28 12.12
C VAL A 60 1.89 36.91 11.69
N SER A 61 1.42 36.54 10.50
CA SER A 61 0.13 36.92 9.95
C SER A 61 -0.97 35.97 10.41
N GLU A 62 -0.77 34.67 10.24
CA GLU A 62 -1.75 33.66 10.56
C GLU A 62 -1.05 32.39 11.09
N VAL A 63 -1.75 31.63 11.95
CA VAL A 63 -1.35 30.31 12.46
C VAL A 63 -2.51 29.36 12.23
N HIS A 64 -2.32 28.34 11.39
CA HIS A 64 -3.30 27.31 11.14
C HIS A 64 -2.91 26.04 11.86
N ILE A 65 -3.81 25.51 12.67
CA ILE A 65 -3.60 24.34 13.51
C ILE A 65 -4.63 23.27 13.13
N LEU A 66 -4.15 22.05 12.93
CA LEU A 66 -4.97 20.86 12.90
C LEU A 66 -4.77 20.10 14.21
N ALA A 67 -5.84 19.84 14.92
CA ALA A 67 -5.80 19.21 16.24
C ALA A 67 -6.83 18.08 16.38
N HIS A 68 -6.60 17.19 17.34
CA HIS A 68 -7.59 16.21 17.76
C HIS A 68 -8.78 16.86 18.46
N SER A 69 -9.97 16.26 18.35
CA SER A 69 -11.20 16.77 18.99
C SER A 69 -11.23 16.61 20.52
N GLY A 70 -10.20 16.01 21.14
CA GLY A 70 -10.16 15.73 22.57
C GLY A 70 -9.94 16.95 23.49
N LEU A 71 -9.46 18.08 22.96
CA LEU A 71 -9.18 19.29 23.73
C LEU A 71 -10.09 20.45 23.31
N ALA A 72 -10.54 21.24 24.29
CA ALA A 72 -11.34 22.42 23.97
C ALA A 72 -10.54 23.45 23.14
N PRO A 73 -11.10 24.02 22.04
CA PRO A 73 -10.37 24.98 21.18
C PRO A 73 -9.77 26.16 21.93
N LYS A 74 -10.47 26.68 22.94
CA LYS A 74 -9.98 27.77 23.78
C LYS A 74 -8.73 27.40 24.60
N GLN A 75 -8.63 26.14 25.02
CA GLN A 75 -7.47 25.61 25.72
C GLN A 75 -6.26 25.51 24.78
N LEU A 76 -6.49 24.99 23.57
CA LEU A 76 -5.46 24.90 22.53
C LEU A 76 -4.90 26.26 22.17
N VAL A 77 -5.76 27.29 21.96
CA VAL A 77 -5.30 28.66 21.69
C VAL A 77 -4.37 29.16 22.79
N ARG A 78 -4.75 29.01 24.06
CA ARG A 78 -3.91 29.45 25.20
C ARG A 78 -2.58 28.71 25.28
N ASN A 79 -2.58 27.40 25.03
CA ASN A 79 -1.37 26.59 25.00
C ASN A 79 -0.43 27.05 23.87
N ILE A 80 -0.97 27.34 22.69
CA ILE A 80 -0.24 27.84 21.53
C ILE A 80 0.38 29.21 21.82
N GLU A 81 -0.42 30.17 22.32
CA GLU A 81 0.06 31.50 22.69
C GLU A 81 1.19 31.43 23.73
N SER A 82 0.98 30.61 24.78
CA SER A 82 1.97 30.42 25.85
C SER A 82 3.26 29.77 25.34
N ALA A 83 3.16 28.77 24.49
CA ALA A 83 4.33 28.06 23.94
C ALA A 83 5.16 28.98 23.01
N LEU A 84 4.50 29.71 22.11
CA LEU A 84 5.15 30.66 21.21
C LEU A 84 5.84 31.79 21.97
N LEU A 85 5.18 32.33 23.00
CA LEU A 85 5.76 33.37 23.84
C LEU A 85 6.93 32.87 24.67
N ALA A 86 6.77 31.72 25.35
CA ALA A 86 7.77 31.19 26.28
C ALA A 86 9.03 30.67 25.56
N GLN A 87 8.88 30.01 24.43
CA GLN A 87 9.98 29.31 23.74
C GLN A 87 10.63 30.19 22.65
N LEU A 88 9.87 31.05 22.00
CA LEU A 88 10.33 31.83 20.85
C LEU A 88 10.21 33.34 21.06
N GLY A 89 9.64 33.80 22.18
CA GLY A 89 9.41 35.21 22.43
C GLY A 89 8.36 35.85 21.50
N LEU A 90 7.61 35.05 20.75
CA LEU A 90 6.64 35.48 19.76
C LEU A 90 5.29 35.72 20.42
N ARG A 91 4.80 36.96 20.38
CA ARG A 91 3.43 37.29 20.79
C ARG A 91 2.52 37.19 19.58
N VAL A 92 1.60 36.22 19.62
CA VAL A 92 0.59 36.03 18.58
C VAL A 92 -0.79 36.25 19.18
N ASP A 93 -1.61 37.12 18.55
CA ASP A 93 -2.98 37.34 18.95
C ASP A 93 -3.85 36.10 18.62
N HIS A 94 -4.73 35.72 19.55
CA HIS A 94 -5.66 34.60 19.35
C HIS A 94 -6.52 34.69 18.07
N ARG A 95 -6.77 35.92 17.59
CA ARG A 95 -7.51 36.17 16.34
C ARG A 95 -6.75 35.69 15.09
N LYS A 96 -5.44 35.53 15.19
CA LYS A 96 -4.59 35.02 14.11
C LYS A 96 -4.45 33.50 14.14
N ILE A 97 -5.03 32.83 15.15
CA ILE A 97 -4.95 31.40 15.33
C ILE A 97 -6.25 30.76 14.88
N SER A 98 -6.17 29.98 13.81
CA SER A 98 -7.27 29.17 13.28
C SER A 98 -7.07 27.71 13.63
N ILE A 99 -8.04 27.09 14.29
CA ILE A 99 -7.98 25.69 14.70
C ILE A 99 -9.06 24.91 13.98
N ALA A 100 -8.64 23.89 13.21
CA ALA A 100 -9.51 22.86 12.69
C ALA A 100 -9.34 21.62 13.57
N GLN A 101 -10.45 21.06 14.05
CA GLN A 101 -10.44 19.82 14.84
C GLN A 101 -11.00 18.67 14.02
N THR A 102 -10.36 17.52 14.13
CA THR A 102 -10.78 16.31 13.46
C THR A 102 -10.94 15.17 14.47
N ALA A 103 -12.03 14.43 14.34
CA ALA A 103 -12.43 13.43 15.31
C ALA A 103 -11.55 12.16 15.31
N ASP A 104 -10.85 11.86 14.22
CA ASP A 104 -9.96 10.70 14.12
C ASP A 104 -9.00 10.88 12.95
N VAL A 105 -7.82 11.43 13.20
CA VAL A 105 -6.71 11.27 12.25
C VAL A 105 -5.91 10.05 12.67
N LYS A 106 -6.28 8.92 12.13
CA LYS A 106 -5.39 7.76 12.13
C LYS A 106 -4.22 8.06 11.18
N PRO A 107 -2.98 7.74 11.56
CA PRO A 107 -1.83 7.84 10.64
C PRO A 107 -2.17 7.14 9.32
N ILE A 108 -1.70 7.69 8.19
CA ILE A 108 -1.97 7.13 6.85
C ILE A 108 -1.64 5.64 6.80
N GLU A 109 -0.58 5.21 7.50
CA GLU A 109 -0.20 3.80 7.65
C GLU A 109 -1.21 2.97 8.45
N ALA A 110 -1.92 3.57 9.41
CA ALA A 110 -3.01 2.91 10.13
C ALA A 110 -4.31 2.89 9.30
N LEU A 111 -4.55 3.94 8.50
CA LEU A 111 -5.67 3.96 7.54
C LEU A 111 -5.49 2.91 6.45
N ASP A 112 -4.25 2.72 5.94
CA ASP A 112 -3.96 1.66 4.98
C ASP A 112 -4.12 0.26 5.62
N LYS A 113 -3.64 0.06 6.84
CA LYS A 113 -3.83 -1.20 7.58
C LYS A 113 -5.30 -1.45 7.93
N ASP A 114 -6.03 -0.45 8.36
CA ASP A 114 -7.46 -0.55 8.66
C ASP A 114 -8.28 -0.72 7.38
N ALA A 115 -7.94 -0.07 6.28
CA ALA A 115 -8.58 -0.26 4.99
C ALA A 115 -8.32 -1.66 4.41
N VAL A 116 -7.10 -2.18 4.55
CA VAL A 116 -6.75 -3.56 4.16
C VAL A 116 -7.46 -4.56 5.07
N ARG A 117 -7.48 -4.31 6.39
CA ARG A 117 -8.17 -5.15 7.37
C ARG A 117 -9.70 -5.10 7.20
N SER A 118 -10.26 -3.93 6.96
CA SER A 118 -11.68 -3.75 6.66
C SER A 118 -12.06 -4.43 5.36
N LYS A 119 -11.27 -4.28 4.29
CA LYS A 119 -11.47 -5.02 3.03
C LYS A 119 -11.34 -6.53 3.24
N ALA A 120 -10.42 -7.00 4.10
CA ALA A 120 -10.30 -8.42 4.42
C ALA A 120 -11.50 -8.94 5.22
N LEU A 121 -12.01 -8.14 6.17
CA LEU A 121 -13.20 -8.50 6.98
C LEU A 121 -14.51 -8.44 6.18
N HIS A 122 -14.54 -7.66 5.08
CA HIS A 122 -15.70 -7.57 4.19
C HIS A 122 -15.65 -8.55 3.01
N ARG A 123 -14.57 -9.33 2.88
CA ARG A 123 -14.53 -10.40 1.89
C ARG A 123 -15.60 -11.43 2.21
N ALA A 124 -16.54 -11.59 1.29
CA ALA A 124 -17.57 -12.60 1.44
C ALA A 124 -16.98 -14.01 1.46
N ILE A 125 -15.91 -14.21 0.69
CA ILE A 125 -15.21 -15.49 0.52
C ILE A 125 -13.86 -15.43 1.19
N LEU A 126 -13.59 -16.38 2.07
CA LEU A 126 -12.33 -16.52 2.80
C LEU A 126 -11.54 -17.68 2.23
N PHE A 127 -10.24 -17.48 2.08
CA PHE A 127 -9.29 -18.54 1.77
C PHE A 127 -8.97 -19.30 3.06
N GLU A 128 -9.16 -20.63 3.03
CA GLU A 128 -8.88 -21.49 4.18
C GLU A 128 -7.55 -22.24 3.98
N ASP A 129 -7.41 -22.98 2.88
CA ASP A 129 -6.23 -23.82 2.66
C ASP A 129 -5.92 -24.05 1.17
N LEU A 130 -4.65 -24.31 0.90
CA LEU A 130 -4.14 -24.81 -0.37
C LEU A 130 -3.10 -25.91 -0.10
N SER A 131 -3.37 -27.09 -0.54
CA SER A 131 -2.42 -28.22 -0.47
C SER A 131 -2.00 -28.69 -1.86
N VAL A 132 -0.74 -29.11 -1.96
CA VAL A 132 -0.15 -29.67 -3.17
C VAL A 132 0.46 -31.02 -2.82
N ALA A 133 0.00 -32.05 -3.47
CA ALA A 133 0.46 -33.42 -3.27
C ALA A 133 0.94 -34.05 -4.58
N PRO A 134 1.78 -35.11 -4.55
CA PRO A 134 2.07 -35.88 -5.73
C PRO A 134 0.80 -36.51 -6.30
N GLY A 135 0.62 -36.41 -7.60
CA GLY A 135 -0.51 -37.03 -8.30
C GLY A 135 -0.39 -38.56 -8.40
N LYS A 136 -1.44 -39.20 -8.87
CA LYS A 136 -1.51 -40.64 -9.01
C LYS A 136 -0.52 -41.23 -10.04
N ARG A 137 0.00 -40.42 -10.93
CA ARG A 137 0.96 -40.82 -11.96
C ARG A 137 2.24 -39.98 -11.84
N ALA A 138 3.35 -40.48 -12.37
CA ALA A 138 4.59 -39.75 -12.44
C ALA A 138 4.40 -38.39 -13.20
N HIS A 139 5.08 -37.35 -12.75
CA HIS A 139 4.97 -35.99 -13.30
C HIS A 139 3.58 -35.39 -13.24
N ARG A 140 2.75 -35.83 -12.30
CA ARG A 140 1.45 -35.22 -12.00
C ARG A 140 1.43 -34.73 -10.57
N ILE A 141 0.64 -33.69 -10.34
CA ILE A 141 0.32 -33.17 -9.01
C ILE A 141 -1.18 -33.12 -8.82
N ALA A 142 -1.62 -33.26 -7.59
CA ALA A 142 -2.97 -32.96 -7.14
C ALA A 142 -2.94 -31.69 -6.30
N LEU A 143 -3.75 -30.74 -6.65
CA LEU A 143 -3.96 -29.48 -5.92
C LEU A 143 -5.34 -29.49 -5.28
N SER A 144 -5.40 -29.19 -4.00
CA SER A 144 -6.66 -29.02 -3.28
C SER A 144 -6.78 -27.60 -2.76
N VAL A 145 -7.88 -26.92 -3.04
CA VAL A 145 -8.18 -25.57 -2.59
C VAL A 145 -9.45 -25.61 -1.74
N SER A 146 -9.39 -24.98 -0.58
CA SER A 146 -10.53 -24.84 0.34
C SER A 146 -10.85 -23.36 0.53
N LEU A 147 -12.13 -23.00 0.33
CA LEU A 147 -12.66 -21.66 0.58
C LEU A 147 -13.87 -21.78 1.48
N SER A 148 -14.15 -20.70 2.25
CA SER A 148 -15.38 -20.58 3.02
C SER A 148 -16.19 -19.34 2.62
N PHE A 149 -17.51 -19.48 2.67
CA PHE A 149 -18.47 -18.44 2.42
C PHE A 149 -19.66 -18.58 3.37
N MET A 150 -19.95 -17.54 4.15
CA MET A 150 -21.05 -17.53 5.11
C MET A 150 -21.07 -18.74 6.07
N GLY A 151 -19.88 -19.20 6.49
CA GLY A 151 -19.73 -20.36 7.40
C GLY A 151 -19.81 -21.72 6.73
N ARG A 152 -20.02 -21.79 5.42
CA ARG A 152 -19.95 -23.00 4.62
C ARG A 152 -18.58 -23.11 3.98
N THR A 153 -17.89 -24.22 4.16
CA THR A 153 -16.59 -24.53 3.57
C THR A 153 -16.73 -25.54 2.46
N GLU A 154 -16.16 -25.25 1.30
CA GLU A 154 -16.11 -26.15 0.16
C GLU A 154 -14.65 -26.34 -0.27
N THR A 155 -14.38 -27.54 -0.81
CA THR A 155 -13.05 -27.93 -1.27
C THR A 155 -13.15 -28.53 -2.66
N ALA A 156 -12.21 -28.17 -3.53
CA ALA A 156 -12.07 -28.82 -4.83
C ALA A 156 -10.63 -29.28 -5.03
N GLU A 157 -10.48 -30.42 -5.71
CA GLU A 157 -9.20 -31.01 -6.07
C GLU A 157 -9.06 -31.03 -7.58
N GLU A 158 -7.89 -30.62 -8.08
CA GLU A 158 -7.53 -30.64 -9.48
C GLU A 158 -6.20 -31.38 -9.68
N GLU A 159 -6.15 -32.30 -10.64
CA GLU A 159 -4.93 -33.02 -11.02
C GLU A 159 -4.36 -32.45 -12.31
N SER A 160 -3.08 -32.08 -12.31
CA SER A 160 -2.42 -31.50 -13.49
C SER A 160 -1.00 -32.01 -13.69
N SER A 161 -0.40 -31.68 -14.83
CA SER A 161 1.02 -31.91 -15.06
C SER A 161 1.86 -31.06 -14.10
N ASP A 162 2.99 -31.60 -13.66
CA ASP A 162 3.91 -30.92 -12.76
C ASP A 162 4.82 -29.94 -13.53
N THR A 163 4.20 -28.87 -14.07
CA THR A 163 4.89 -27.74 -14.70
C THR A 163 4.42 -26.43 -14.08
N PRO A 164 5.25 -25.38 -14.02
CA PRO A 164 4.87 -24.11 -13.40
C PRO A 164 3.55 -23.53 -13.95
N ARG A 165 3.36 -23.58 -15.27
CA ARG A 165 2.14 -23.12 -15.92
C ARG A 165 0.92 -23.95 -15.51
N SER A 166 1.03 -25.28 -15.60
CA SER A 166 -0.09 -26.16 -15.29
C SER A 166 -0.49 -26.14 -13.82
N ARG A 167 0.46 -25.91 -12.91
CA ARG A 167 0.20 -25.71 -11.48
C ARG A 167 -0.66 -24.44 -11.24
N VAL A 168 -0.29 -23.33 -11.87
CA VAL A 168 -1.05 -22.06 -11.77
C VAL A 168 -2.45 -22.20 -12.34
N GLU A 169 -2.57 -22.83 -13.52
CA GLU A 169 -3.88 -23.08 -14.15
C GLU A 169 -4.75 -24.03 -13.31
N ALA A 170 -4.18 -25.06 -12.71
CA ALA A 170 -4.89 -26.01 -11.85
C ALA A 170 -5.37 -25.34 -10.54
N ALA A 171 -4.52 -24.54 -9.90
CA ALA A 171 -4.91 -23.80 -8.70
C ALA A 171 -6.04 -22.80 -8.99
N ALA A 172 -5.95 -22.06 -10.10
CA ALA A 172 -7.03 -21.18 -10.54
C ALA A 172 -8.33 -21.94 -10.84
N ARG A 173 -8.25 -23.09 -11.49
CA ARG A 173 -9.41 -23.93 -11.82
C ARG A 173 -10.05 -24.52 -10.58
N ALA A 174 -9.26 -25.08 -9.65
CA ALA A 174 -9.77 -25.56 -8.37
C ALA A 174 -10.50 -24.46 -7.62
N THR A 175 -9.93 -23.24 -7.59
CA THR A 175 -10.55 -22.08 -6.94
C THR A 175 -11.90 -21.72 -7.59
N VAL A 176 -11.96 -21.65 -8.91
CA VAL A 176 -13.20 -21.38 -9.66
C VAL A 176 -14.24 -22.48 -9.39
N THR A 177 -13.84 -23.75 -9.34
CA THR A 177 -14.73 -24.86 -9.02
C THR A 177 -15.33 -24.76 -7.62
N VAL A 178 -14.53 -24.33 -6.62
CA VAL A 178 -15.05 -24.07 -5.26
C VAL A 178 -16.04 -22.91 -5.26
N LEU A 179 -15.70 -21.82 -5.95
CA LEU A 179 -16.59 -20.66 -6.07
C LEU A 179 -17.92 -21.01 -6.71
N ASP A 180 -17.92 -21.81 -7.78
CA ASP A 180 -19.11 -22.26 -8.47
C ASP A 180 -20.03 -23.09 -7.55
N ARG A 181 -19.46 -23.90 -6.64
CA ARG A 181 -20.22 -24.66 -5.64
C ARG A 181 -20.75 -23.80 -4.49
N LEU A 182 -20.06 -22.72 -4.13
CA LEU A 182 -20.46 -21.80 -3.07
C LEU A 182 -21.51 -20.81 -3.52
N LEU A 183 -21.60 -20.49 -4.82
CA LEU A 183 -22.49 -19.50 -5.39
C LEU A 183 -23.69 -20.18 -6.04
N GLU A 184 -24.79 -20.31 -5.30
CA GLU A 184 -25.97 -21.10 -5.72
C GLU A 184 -26.69 -20.54 -6.98
N ASP A 185 -26.73 -19.21 -7.12
CA ASP A 185 -27.48 -18.53 -8.19
C ASP A 185 -26.62 -18.01 -9.36
N SER A 186 -25.36 -18.37 -9.40
CA SER A 186 -24.42 -17.85 -10.40
C SER A 186 -23.30 -18.85 -10.65
N SER A 187 -22.78 -18.84 -11.85
CA SER A 187 -21.69 -19.72 -12.25
C SER A 187 -20.46 -18.90 -12.63
N VAL A 188 -19.30 -19.47 -12.38
CA VAL A 188 -18.01 -18.91 -12.75
C VAL A 188 -17.18 -19.90 -13.56
N ALA A 189 -16.54 -19.42 -14.60
CA ALA A 189 -15.69 -20.22 -15.47
C ALA A 189 -14.31 -19.58 -15.63
N LEU A 190 -13.25 -20.38 -15.58
CA LEU A 190 -11.89 -19.88 -15.82
C LEU A 190 -11.65 -19.77 -17.33
N GLU A 191 -11.30 -18.56 -17.79
CA GLU A 191 -10.82 -18.36 -19.16
C GLU A 191 -9.33 -18.62 -19.28
N GLY A 192 -8.55 -18.23 -18.26
CA GLY A 192 -7.12 -18.47 -18.23
C GLY A 192 -6.42 -17.88 -17.03
N ALA A 193 -5.22 -18.43 -16.78
CA ALA A 193 -4.29 -17.94 -15.75
C ALA A 193 -2.88 -17.94 -16.31
N LYS A 194 -2.08 -16.92 -16.01
CA LYS A 194 -0.68 -16.85 -16.43
C LYS A 194 0.18 -16.06 -15.45
N ILE A 195 1.47 -16.40 -15.42
CA ILE A 195 2.49 -15.60 -14.74
C ILE A 195 2.92 -14.45 -15.64
N VAL A 196 2.96 -13.25 -15.10
CA VAL A 196 3.37 -12.03 -15.80
C VAL A 196 4.44 -11.31 -14.97
N PRO A 197 5.65 -11.11 -15.49
CA PRO A 197 6.65 -10.27 -14.85
C PRO A 197 6.26 -8.79 -15.00
N ALA A 198 6.28 -8.04 -13.91
CA ALA A 198 6.04 -6.61 -13.89
C ALA A 198 6.70 -5.98 -12.65
N PHE A 199 7.29 -4.77 -12.78
CA PHE A 199 7.88 -4.02 -11.66
C PHE A 199 8.93 -4.81 -10.86
N ASP A 200 9.82 -5.52 -11.55
CA ASP A 200 10.84 -6.41 -10.97
C ASP A 200 10.28 -7.52 -10.04
N ARG A 201 9.04 -7.91 -10.27
CA ARG A 201 8.30 -8.94 -9.54
C ARG A 201 7.47 -9.79 -10.48
N GLU A 202 7.04 -10.94 -10.00
CA GLU A 202 6.13 -11.81 -10.73
C GLU A 202 4.73 -11.74 -10.15
N PHE A 203 3.74 -11.73 -11.03
CA PHE A 203 2.32 -11.73 -10.70
C PHE A 203 1.61 -12.87 -11.42
N VAL A 204 0.58 -13.40 -10.80
CA VAL A 204 -0.39 -14.22 -11.50
C VAL A 204 -1.54 -13.33 -11.95
N PHE A 205 -1.85 -13.38 -13.22
CA PHE A 205 -3.02 -12.75 -13.83
C PHE A 205 -4.04 -13.81 -14.19
N VAL A 206 -5.31 -13.55 -13.88
CA VAL A 206 -6.42 -14.44 -14.25
C VAL A 206 -7.53 -13.69 -15.00
N ALA A 207 -8.20 -14.41 -15.89
CA ALA A 207 -9.46 -14.00 -16.47
C ALA A 207 -10.51 -15.06 -16.10
N VAL A 208 -11.62 -14.61 -15.55
CA VAL A 208 -12.74 -15.44 -15.10
C VAL A 208 -14.02 -14.89 -15.72
N GLN A 209 -14.82 -15.75 -16.26
CA GLN A 209 -16.15 -15.39 -16.77
C GLN A 209 -17.19 -15.61 -15.66
N GLY A 210 -17.83 -14.51 -15.24
CA GLY A 210 -18.95 -14.55 -14.32
C GLY A 210 -20.27 -14.63 -15.08
N LEU A 211 -21.03 -15.67 -14.83
CA LEU A 211 -22.34 -15.92 -15.44
C LEU A 211 -23.41 -15.69 -14.37
N GLY A 212 -24.24 -14.68 -14.55
CA GLY A 212 -25.30 -14.36 -13.60
C GLY A 212 -26.49 -13.73 -14.32
N GLY A 213 -27.62 -14.40 -14.33
CA GLY A 213 -28.80 -13.97 -15.09
C GLY A 213 -28.60 -14.12 -16.60
N ARG A 214 -28.88 -13.04 -17.36
CA ARG A 214 -28.76 -13.03 -18.84
C ARG A 214 -27.43 -12.48 -19.34
N GLU A 215 -26.56 -12.02 -18.48
CA GLU A 215 -25.31 -11.36 -18.85
C GLU A 215 -24.11 -12.21 -18.43
N SER A 216 -23.11 -12.29 -19.32
CA SER A 216 -21.79 -12.77 -19.00
C SER A 216 -20.82 -11.61 -18.89
N LEU A 217 -19.97 -11.62 -17.87
CA LEU A 217 -19.01 -10.57 -17.60
C LEU A 217 -17.62 -11.17 -17.44
N VAL A 218 -16.65 -10.65 -18.18
CA VAL A 218 -15.25 -11.02 -17.97
C VAL A 218 -14.69 -10.23 -16.79
N LEU A 219 -14.23 -10.97 -15.77
CA LEU A 219 -13.62 -10.46 -14.57
C LEU A 219 -12.13 -10.73 -14.64
N THR A 220 -11.31 -9.75 -14.32
CA THR A 220 -9.86 -9.91 -14.28
C THR A 220 -9.35 -9.63 -12.89
N GLY A 221 -8.35 -10.39 -12.46
CA GLY A 221 -7.69 -10.20 -11.18
C GLY A 221 -6.21 -10.52 -11.25
N SER A 222 -5.48 -10.06 -10.25
CA SER A 222 -4.05 -10.28 -10.16
C SER A 222 -3.58 -10.41 -8.72
N ALA A 223 -2.53 -11.22 -8.51
CA ALA A 223 -1.85 -11.30 -7.22
C ALA A 223 -0.35 -11.46 -7.43
N GLN A 224 0.44 -10.79 -6.59
CA GLN A 224 1.89 -10.93 -6.57
C GLN A 224 2.28 -12.31 -6.06
N ILE A 225 3.26 -12.96 -6.71
CA ILE A 225 3.87 -14.19 -6.22
C ILE A 225 4.79 -13.84 -5.05
N LYS A 226 4.43 -14.30 -3.85
CA LYS A 226 5.22 -14.09 -2.62
C LYS A 226 5.72 -15.40 -2.04
N GLU A 227 4.84 -16.37 -1.87
CA GLU A 227 5.12 -17.69 -1.29
C GLU A 227 5.16 -18.77 -2.37
N SER A 228 4.10 -18.90 -3.16
CA SER A 228 4.02 -19.79 -4.31
C SER A 228 3.15 -19.22 -5.42
N ALA A 229 3.36 -19.69 -6.64
CA ALA A 229 2.58 -19.27 -7.80
C ALA A 229 1.14 -19.80 -7.72
N GLU A 230 0.95 -21.00 -7.16
CA GLU A 230 -0.35 -21.59 -6.94
C GLU A 230 -1.21 -20.77 -5.98
N ARG A 231 -0.61 -20.33 -4.86
CA ARG A 231 -1.30 -19.46 -3.89
C ARG A 231 -1.64 -18.10 -4.49
N ALA A 232 -0.74 -17.53 -5.28
CA ALA A 232 -1.01 -16.31 -6.02
C ALA A 232 -2.15 -16.48 -7.02
N ALA A 233 -2.28 -17.67 -7.66
CA ALA A 233 -3.40 -17.96 -8.56
C ALA A 233 -4.76 -17.96 -7.82
N VAL A 234 -4.82 -18.59 -6.64
CA VAL A 234 -6.03 -18.54 -5.79
C VAL A 234 -6.40 -17.11 -5.48
N PHE A 235 -5.45 -16.29 -4.99
CA PHE A 235 -5.72 -14.90 -4.65
C PHE A 235 -6.08 -14.03 -5.88
N ALA A 236 -5.52 -14.30 -7.04
CA ALA A 236 -5.89 -13.61 -8.27
C ALA A 236 -7.34 -13.91 -8.68
N VAL A 237 -7.81 -15.15 -8.53
CA VAL A 237 -9.21 -15.50 -8.76
C VAL A 237 -10.14 -14.82 -7.75
N LEU A 238 -9.77 -14.80 -6.47
CA LEU A 238 -10.53 -14.10 -5.43
C LEU A 238 -10.56 -12.59 -5.66
N ASP A 239 -9.47 -11.99 -6.14
CA ASP A 239 -9.43 -10.58 -6.52
C ASP A 239 -10.36 -10.28 -7.69
N ALA A 240 -10.36 -11.12 -8.73
CA ALA A 240 -11.26 -10.99 -9.87
C ALA A 240 -12.73 -11.06 -9.47
N THR A 241 -13.09 -11.95 -8.56
CA THR A 241 -14.48 -12.28 -8.24
C THR A 241 -15.05 -11.52 -7.05
N ASN A 242 -14.22 -10.93 -6.19
CA ASN A 242 -14.62 -10.33 -4.91
C ASN A 242 -15.75 -9.30 -5.07
N ARG A 243 -15.58 -8.32 -5.95
CA ARG A 243 -16.59 -7.28 -6.18
C ARG A 243 -17.89 -7.82 -6.78
N TRP A 244 -17.77 -8.82 -7.66
CA TRP A 244 -18.88 -9.44 -8.31
C TRP A 244 -19.72 -10.29 -7.35
N THR A 245 -19.10 -10.99 -6.40
CA THR A 245 -19.76 -11.78 -5.36
C THR A 245 -20.41 -10.92 -4.29
N GLU A 246 -19.83 -9.76 -3.94
CA GLU A 246 -20.44 -8.82 -3.00
C GLU A 246 -21.82 -8.30 -3.48
N LEU A 247 -21.97 -8.06 -4.77
CA LEU A 247 -23.22 -7.59 -5.35
C LEU A 247 -24.34 -8.67 -5.36
N ARG A 248 -24.01 -9.92 -5.11
CA ARG A 248 -24.90 -11.08 -5.14
C ARG A 248 -25.17 -11.72 -3.78
N ARG A 249 -24.78 -11.04 -2.71
CA ARG A 249 -25.18 -11.47 -1.36
C ARG A 249 -26.68 -11.49 -1.24
N PRO A 250 -27.31 -12.60 -0.81
CA PRO A 250 -28.70 -12.57 -0.40
C PRO A 250 -28.86 -11.55 0.74
N ARG A 251 -29.84 -10.67 0.63
CA ARG A 251 -30.18 -9.65 1.64
C ARG A 251 -30.85 -10.31 2.84
#